data_cb6f90472466e7e18d413b5a1c570be6
#
_entry.id   cb6f90472466e7e18d413b5a1c570be6
#
_cell.length_a   1.000
_cell.length_b   1.000
_cell.length_c   1.000
_cell.angle_alpha   90.00
_cell.angle_beta   90.00
_cell.angle_gamma   90.00
#
_symmetry.space_group_name_H-M   'P 1'
#
loop_
_entity.id
_entity.type
_entity.pdbx_description
1 polymer ?
#
loop_
_entity_poly.entity_id
_entity_poly.type
_entity_poly.pdbx_seq_one_letter_code
_entity_poly.pdbx_strand_id
1 'polypeptide(L)'
;MTEPHVAVLSQVQQFLDRQHGLYIDGRPGPAQSEKRLAIFDPATGQEIASTADANEADVDNAVMSAWRAFVSRRWAGRLPAERERILLRFADLVEQHSEELAQLETLEQGKSIAISRAFEVGCTLNWMRYTAGLTTKIAGKTLDLSIPLPQGARYQAWTRKEPVGVVAGIVPWNFPLMIGMWKVMPALAAGCSIVIKPSETTPLTMLRVAELASEAGIPDGVFNVVTGSGAVCGAALTSHPHVAKISFTGSTATGKGIARTAADHLTRVTLELGGKNPAIVLKDADPQWVIEGLMTGGFLNQGQVCAASSRIYIEAPLFDTLVSGFEQAVKSLQVGPGMSPVAQINPVVSRAHCDKVCSFLDDAQAQQAELIRGSNGPAGEGYYVAPTLVVNPDAKLRLTREEVFGPVVNLVRVADGEEALQLANDTEYGLTASVWTQNLSQALEYSDRLQAGTVWVNSHTLIDANLPFGGMKQSGTGRDFGPDWLDGWCETKSVCVRY
;
A
#
# COMPACT_ATOMS: atom_id res chain seq x y z
N MET A 1 -12.48 2.27 -35.65
CA MET A 1 -12.31 3.49 -34.89
C MET A 1 -11.25 3.17 -33.83
N THR A 2 -10.14 3.90 -33.78
CA THR A 2 -9.15 3.72 -32.70
C THR A 2 -9.83 4.07 -31.38
N GLU A 3 -9.73 3.19 -30.38
CA GLU A 3 -10.25 3.47 -29.05
C GLU A 3 -9.68 4.78 -28.52
N PRO A 4 -10.48 5.60 -27.82
CA PRO A 4 -10.00 6.82 -27.22
C PRO A 4 -8.83 6.51 -26.26
N HIS A 5 -7.72 7.19 -26.45
CA HIS A 5 -6.50 7.00 -25.68
C HIS A 5 -5.98 8.34 -25.18
N VAL A 6 -5.63 8.45 -23.91
CA VAL A 6 -4.99 9.67 -23.36
C VAL A 6 -3.59 9.77 -23.94
N ALA A 7 -3.27 10.90 -24.56
CA ALA A 7 -1.95 11.12 -25.13
C ALA A 7 -0.89 11.22 -24.01
N VAL A 8 0.22 10.52 -24.19
CA VAL A 8 1.36 10.59 -23.28
C VAL A 8 1.98 11.99 -23.38
N LEU A 9 2.19 12.65 -22.25
CA LEU A 9 2.85 13.95 -22.19
C LEU A 9 4.29 13.85 -22.67
N SER A 10 4.77 14.88 -23.36
CA SER A 10 6.17 14.91 -23.84
C SER A 10 7.20 14.79 -22.72
N GLN A 11 6.91 15.35 -21.55
CA GLN A 11 7.77 15.23 -20.36
C GLN A 11 7.79 13.81 -19.79
N VAL A 12 6.68 13.06 -19.86
CA VAL A 12 6.62 11.65 -19.49
C VAL A 12 7.47 10.82 -20.44
N GLN A 13 7.33 11.03 -21.76
CA GLN A 13 8.16 10.34 -22.75
C GLN A 13 9.65 10.63 -22.54
N GLN A 14 10.02 11.89 -22.34
CA GLN A 14 11.41 12.28 -22.04
C GLN A 14 11.93 11.64 -20.75
N PHE A 15 11.08 11.45 -19.75
CA PHE A 15 11.46 10.74 -18.54
C PHE A 15 11.67 9.24 -18.81
N LEU A 16 10.77 8.59 -19.53
CA LEU A 16 10.89 7.16 -19.90
C LEU A 16 12.14 6.88 -20.73
N ASP A 17 12.53 7.80 -21.62
CA ASP A 17 13.71 7.66 -22.48
C ASP A 17 15.05 7.79 -21.73
N ARG A 18 15.04 8.19 -20.45
CA ARG A 18 16.27 8.29 -19.63
C ARG A 18 16.80 6.92 -19.23
N GLN A 19 18.10 6.85 -19.00
CA GLN A 19 18.69 5.75 -18.26
C GLN A 19 18.54 6.00 -16.76
N HIS A 20 17.61 5.30 -16.10
CA HIS A 20 17.37 5.47 -14.68
C HIS A 20 18.40 4.70 -13.86
N GLY A 21 19.05 5.42 -12.94
CA GLY A 21 19.95 4.88 -11.93
C GLY A 21 19.27 4.78 -10.56
N LEU A 22 20.10 4.76 -9.53
CA LEU A 22 19.66 4.94 -8.13
C LEU A 22 19.54 6.43 -7.83
N TYR A 23 18.80 6.79 -6.79
CA TYR A 23 18.75 8.16 -6.30
C TYR A 23 19.32 8.23 -4.89
N ILE A 24 20.58 8.64 -4.77
CA ILE A 24 21.32 8.62 -3.50
C ILE A 24 22.01 9.97 -3.30
N ASP A 25 21.95 10.49 -2.07
CA ASP A 25 22.59 11.74 -1.69
C ASP A 25 22.15 12.93 -2.56
N GLY A 26 20.82 13.03 -2.79
CA GLY A 26 20.17 14.13 -3.49
C GLY A 26 20.34 14.12 -5.02
N ARG A 27 20.83 13.05 -5.64
CA ARG A 27 21.11 12.99 -7.08
C ARG A 27 20.94 11.60 -7.67
N PRO A 28 20.56 11.51 -8.95
CA PRO A 28 20.61 10.26 -9.69
C PRO A 28 22.06 9.82 -9.91
N GLY A 29 22.31 8.50 -9.89
CA GLY A 29 23.63 7.92 -10.13
C GLY A 29 23.52 6.46 -10.55
N PRO A 30 24.57 5.91 -11.22
CA PRO A 30 24.59 4.51 -11.60
C PRO A 30 24.70 3.59 -10.37
N ALA A 31 24.24 2.34 -10.50
CA ALA A 31 24.61 1.29 -9.56
C ALA A 31 26.05 0.82 -9.83
N GLN A 32 26.68 0.24 -8.82
CA GLN A 32 27.98 -0.43 -8.99
C GLN A 32 27.86 -1.70 -9.83
N SER A 33 26.70 -2.35 -9.81
CA SER A 33 26.39 -3.42 -10.76
C SER A 33 26.00 -2.79 -12.10
N GLU A 34 26.50 -3.34 -13.20
CA GLU A 34 26.08 -2.92 -14.55
C GLU A 34 24.71 -3.51 -14.93
N LYS A 35 24.09 -4.30 -14.02
CA LYS A 35 22.81 -4.96 -14.25
C LYS A 35 21.67 -3.95 -14.28
N ARG A 36 20.68 -4.22 -15.13
CA ARG A 36 19.48 -3.41 -15.26
C ARG A 36 18.22 -4.26 -15.15
N LEU A 37 17.16 -3.63 -14.68
CA LEU A 37 15.81 -4.19 -14.63
C LEU A 37 14.99 -3.52 -15.72
N ALA A 38 14.39 -4.29 -16.61
CA ALA A 38 13.46 -3.81 -17.61
C ALA A 38 12.10 -3.51 -16.97
N ILE A 39 11.48 -2.41 -17.36
CA ILE A 39 10.15 -1.98 -16.94
C ILE A 39 9.23 -2.09 -18.14
N PHE A 40 8.10 -2.77 -17.95
CA PHE A 40 7.16 -3.09 -19.02
C PHE A 40 5.85 -2.34 -18.83
N ASP A 41 5.25 -1.90 -19.92
CA ASP A 41 3.84 -1.50 -19.93
C ASP A 41 2.95 -2.75 -19.89
N PRO A 42 2.17 -2.96 -18.83
CA PRO A 42 1.30 -4.12 -18.70
C PRO A 42 0.23 -4.23 -19.81
N ALA A 43 -0.15 -3.11 -20.42
CA ALA A 43 -1.17 -3.08 -21.46
C ALA A 43 -0.67 -3.67 -22.79
N THR A 44 0.64 -3.57 -23.05
CA THR A 44 1.24 -4.01 -24.31
C THR A 44 2.26 -5.13 -24.14
N GLY A 45 2.79 -5.33 -22.92
CA GLY A 45 3.90 -6.24 -22.66
C GLY A 45 5.24 -5.74 -23.20
N GLN A 46 5.32 -4.49 -23.69
CA GLN A 46 6.53 -3.90 -24.23
C GLN A 46 7.37 -3.21 -23.15
N GLU A 47 8.68 -3.26 -23.28
CA GLU A 47 9.59 -2.50 -22.43
C GLU A 47 9.45 -1.00 -22.72
N ILE A 48 9.23 -0.21 -21.66
CA ILE A 48 9.09 1.25 -21.73
C ILE A 48 10.25 2.00 -21.10
N ALA A 49 11.02 1.37 -20.22
CA ALA A 49 12.18 1.95 -19.55
C ALA A 49 13.03 0.84 -18.92
N SER A 50 14.17 1.23 -18.37
CA SER A 50 14.95 0.34 -17.51
C SER A 50 15.56 1.10 -16.33
N THR A 51 15.75 0.40 -15.21
CA THR A 51 16.40 0.96 -14.01
C THR A 51 17.63 0.13 -13.62
N ALA A 52 18.50 0.72 -12.80
CA ALA A 52 19.63 -0.02 -12.24
C ALA A 52 19.14 -1.12 -11.29
N ASP A 53 19.84 -2.27 -11.26
CA ASP A 53 19.63 -3.35 -10.29
C ASP A 53 20.72 -3.27 -9.21
N ALA A 54 20.42 -2.63 -8.08
CA ALA A 54 21.34 -2.39 -6.98
C ALA A 54 21.85 -3.69 -6.36
N ASN A 55 23.14 -3.74 -6.05
CA ASN A 55 23.76 -4.78 -5.25
C ASN A 55 23.85 -4.37 -3.76
N GLU A 56 24.45 -5.23 -2.93
CA GLU A 56 24.61 -4.98 -1.49
C GLU A 56 25.45 -3.72 -1.20
N ALA A 57 26.49 -3.44 -1.99
CA ALA A 57 27.34 -2.26 -1.81
C ALA A 57 26.62 -0.94 -2.16
N ASP A 58 25.70 -0.98 -3.13
CA ASP A 58 24.83 0.15 -3.46
C ASP A 58 23.87 0.45 -2.30
N VAL A 59 23.31 -0.60 -1.69
CA VAL A 59 22.44 -0.47 -0.52
C VAL A 59 23.21 0.09 0.67
N ASP A 60 24.42 -0.42 0.94
CA ASP A 60 25.30 0.12 1.99
C ASP A 60 25.55 1.63 1.77
N ASN A 61 25.91 2.02 0.54
CA ASN A 61 26.12 3.44 0.21
C ASN A 61 24.87 4.30 0.48
N ALA A 62 23.69 3.83 0.12
CA ALA A 62 22.43 4.55 0.36
C ALA A 62 22.12 4.67 1.87
N VAL A 63 22.26 3.57 2.62
CA VAL A 63 22.05 3.58 4.08
C VAL A 63 23.08 4.44 4.78
N MET A 64 24.36 4.38 4.37
CA MET A 64 25.41 5.23 4.94
C MET A 64 25.21 6.71 4.58
N SER A 65 24.66 7.05 3.40
CA SER A 65 24.24 8.41 3.08
C SER A 65 23.13 8.88 4.02
N ALA A 66 22.09 8.04 4.22
CA ALA A 66 21.00 8.33 5.16
C ALA A 66 21.50 8.46 6.62
N TRP A 67 22.44 7.62 7.02
CA TRP A 67 23.06 7.66 8.34
C TRP A 67 23.84 8.95 8.56
N ARG A 68 24.70 9.35 7.61
CA ARG A 68 25.42 10.63 7.68
C ARG A 68 24.47 11.83 7.76
N ALA A 69 23.37 11.83 6.98
CA ALA A 69 22.37 12.88 7.04
C ALA A 69 21.65 12.93 8.40
N PHE A 70 21.37 11.78 9.00
CA PHE A 70 20.74 11.67 10.31
C PHE A 70 21.66 12.14 11.44
N VAL A 71 22.89 11.61 11.56
CA VAL A 71 23.80 11.95 12.67
C VAL A 71 24.29 13.39 12.60
N SER A 72 24.44 13.97 11.39
CA SER A 72 24.75 15.40 11.23
C SER A 72 23.58 16.31 11.56
N ARG A 73 22.40 15.74 11.84
CA ARG A 73 21.15 16.43 12.21
C ARG A 73 20.68 17.47 11.16
N ARG A 74 21.12 17.34 9.90
CA ARG A 74 20.76 18.31 8.84
C ARG A 74 19.26 18.39 8.55
N TRP A 75 18.50 17.36 8.94
CA TRP A 75 17.04 17.32 8.89
C TRP A 75 16.41 17.34 10.28
N ALA A 76 16.75 16.39 11.15
CA ALA A 76 16.26 16.31 12.53
C ALA A 76 16.60 17.56 13.40
N GLY A 77 17.64 18.29 13.05
CA GLY A 77 18.05 19.52 13.72
C GLY A 77 17.27 20.77 13.30
N ARG A 78 16.49 20.71 12.20
CA ARG A 78 15.62 21.82 11.79
C ARG A 78 14.43 21.97 12.73
N LEU A 79 13.93 23.19 12.87
CA LEU A 79 12.71 23.44 13.62
C LEU A 79 11.54 22.65 13.01
N PRO A 80 10.62 22.12 13.83
CA PRO A 80 9.46 21.39 13.32
C PRO A 80 8.67 22.16 12.24
N ALA A 81 8.44 23.47 12.45
CA ALA A 81 7.76 24.32 11.47
C ALA A 81 8.53 24.51 10.15
N GLU A 82 9.87 24.42 10.17
CA GLU A 82 10.65 24.45 8.92
C GLU A 82 10.49 23.15 8.15
N ARG A 83 10.51 22.00 8.84
CA ARG A 83 10.25 20.70 8.22
C ARG A 83 8.83 20.63 7.64
N GLU A 84 7.82 21.06 8.41
CA GLU A 84 6.43 21.14 7.95
C GLU A 84 6.30 21.95 6.66
N ARG A 85 6.90 23.15 6.60
CA ARG A 85 6.88 24.01 5.40
C ARG A 85 7.52 23.36 4.18
N ILE A 86 8.65 22.64 4.37
CA ILE A 86 9.32 21.92 3.29
C ILE A 86 8.47 20.74 2.81
N LEU A 87 7.84 19.99 3.72
CA LEU A 87 6.96 18.89 3.39
C LEU A 87 5.68 19.33 2.69
N LEU A 88 5.12 20.48 3.06
CA LEU A 88 4.01 21.10 2.33
C LEU A 88 4.43 21.53 0.92
N ARG A 89 5.60 22.16 0.76
CA ARG A 89 6.15 22.48 -0.56
C ARG A 89 6.39 21.23 -1.40
N PHE A 90 6.81 20.12 -0.77
CA PHE A 90 6.94 18.85 -1.47
C PHE A 90 5.59 18.34 -1.98
N ALA A 91 4.52 18.42 -1.17
CA ALA A 91 3.17 18.11 -1.63
C ALA A 91 2.71 19.01 -2.77
N ASP A 92 3.00 20.32 -2.73
CA ASP A 92 2.65 21.26 -3.79
C ASP A 92 3.37 20.94 -5.12
N LEU A 93 4.63 20.50 -5.06
CA LEU A 93 5.36 20.04 -6.26
C LEU A 93 4.77 18.75 -6.81
N VAL A 94 4.40 17.79 -5.96
CA VAL A 94 3.69 16.57 -6.40
C VAL A 94 2.35 16.91 -7.06
N GLU A 95 1.62 17.91 -6.53
CA GLU A 95 0.36 18.39 -7.13
C GLU A 95 0.59 19.05 -8.50
N GLN A 96 1.61 19.88 -8.63
CA GLN A 96 1.98 20.53 -9.91
C GLN A 96 2.35 19.51 -10.99
N HIS A 97 2.91 18.36 -10.58
CA HIS A 97 3.29 17.26 -11.46
C HIS A 97 2.27 16.11 -11.49
N SER A 98 1.04 16.33 -11.01
CA SER A 98 0.03 15.28 -10.82
C SER A 98 -0.28 14.50 -12.10
N GLU A 99 -0.41 15.15 -13.25
CA GLU A 99 -0.69 14.46 -14.51
C GLU A 99 0.50 13.64 -15.01
N GLU A 100 1.72 14.17 -14.86
CA GLU A 100 2.97 13.44 -15.15
C GLU A 100 3.05 12.14 -14.32
N LEU A 101 2.84 12.26 -13.02
CA LEU A 101 2.91 11.14 -12.09
C LEU A 101 1.79 10.11 -12.35
N ALA A 102 0.56 10.58 -12.63
CA ALA A 102 -0.56 9.68 -12.95
C ALA A 102 -0.30 8.88 -14.24
N GLN A 103 0.31 9.48 -15.27
CA GLN A 103 0.66 8.78 -16.49
C GLN A 103 1.81 7.78 -16.26
N LEU A 104 2.85 8.13 -15.51
CA LEU A 104 3.91 7.20 -15.13
C LEU A 104 3.35 5.99 -14.38
N GLU A 105 2.49 6.23 -13.37
CA GLU A 105 1.82 5.15 -12.62
C GLU A 105 1.02 4.22 -13.54
N THR A 106 0.24 4.80 -14.45
CA THR A 106 -0.57 4.00 -15.39
C THR A 106 0.30 3.19 -16.32
N LEU A 107 1.39 3.75 -16.83
CA LEU A 107 2.28 3.09 -17.78
C LEU A 107 3.11 1.96 -17.15
N GLU A 108 3.61 2.15 -15.90
CA GLU A 108 4.43 1.12 -15.26
C GLU A 108 3.61 0.05 -14.51
N GLN A 109 2.38 0.39 -14.03
CA GLN A 109 1.56 -0.51 -13.22
C GLN A 109 0.38 -1.11 -13.97
N GLY A 110 -0.14 -0.42 -14.99
CA GLY A 110 -1.27 -0.87 -15.80
C GLY A 110 -2.65 -0.38 -15.37
N LYS A 111 -2.79 0.22 -14.17
CA LYS A 111 -4.10 0.72 -13.67
C LYS A 111 -4.69 1.82 -14.55
N SER A 112 -6.01 2.04 -14.42
CA SER A 112 -6.70 3.12 -15.11
C SER A 112 -6.09 4.49 -14.81
N ILE A 113 -5.90 5.32 -15.83
CA ILE A 113 -5.49 6.72 -15.70
C ILE A 113 -6.45 7.52 -14.81
N ALA A 114 -7.73 7.17 -14.78
CA ALA A 114 -8.71 7.77 -13.89
C ALA A 114 -8.43 7.43 -12.42
N ILE A 115 -8.07 6.18 -12.12
CA ILE A 115 -7.67 5.74 -10.78
C ILE A 115 -6.34 6.38 -10.41
N SER A 116 -5.35 6.45 -11.31
CA SER A 116 -4.07 7.09 -11.07
C SER A 116 -4.23 8.57 -10.71
N ARG A 117 -5.08 9.30 -11.40
CA ARG A 117 -5.36 10.71 -11.11
C ARG A 117 -6.09 10.92 -9.79
N ALA A 118 -7.22 10.24 -9.61
CA ALA A 118 -8.13 10.50 -8.48
C ALA A 118 -7.69 9.80 -7.19
N PHE A 119 -7.33 8.53 -7.29
CA PHE A 119 -7.04 7.70 -6.11
C PHE A 119 -5.56 7.68 -5.77
N GLU A 120 -4.68 7.37 -6.73
CA GLU A 120 -3.24 7.29 -6.47
C GLU A 120 -2.67 8.69 -6.12
N VAL A 121 -2.68 9.62 -7.07
CA VAL A 121 -2.10 10.95 -6.83
C VAL A 121 -2.98 11.80 -5.92
N GLY A 122 -4.30 11.83 -6.17
CA GLY A 122 -5.23 12.67 -5.40
C GLY A 122 -5.27 12.33 -3.91
N CYS A 123 -5.36 11.04 -3.56
CA CYS A 123 -5.31 10.63 -2.16
C CYS A 123 -3.91 10.86 -1.58
N THR A 124 -2.83 10.57 -2.32
CA THR A 124 -1.45 10.80 -1.85
C THR A 124 -1.26 12.23 -1.37
N LEU A 125 -1.76 13.23 -2.09
CA LEU A 125 -1.68 14.64 -1.68
C LEU A 125 -2.35 14.91 -0.33
N ASN A 126 -3.50 14.27 -0.07
CA ASN A 126 -4.18 14.39 1.23
C ASN A 126 -3.32 13.82 2.36
N TRP A 127 -2.72 12.63 2.17
CA TRP A 127 -1.80 12.03 3.16
C TRP A 127 -0.55 12.86 3.36
N MET A 128 0.04 13.39 2.29
CA MET A 128 1.23 14.25 2.39
C MET A 128 0.95 15.50 3.22
N ARG A 129 -0.16 16.19 2.97
CA ARG A 129 -0.55 17.40 3.71
C ARG A 129 -0.92 17.10 5.16
N TYR A 130 -1.69 16.04 5.39
CA TYR A 130 -2.02 15.57 6.73
C TYR A 130 -0.76 15.28 7.55
N THR A 131 0.17 14.49 6.99
CA THR A 131 1.40 14.09 7.69
C THR A 131 2.35 15.28 7.91
N ALA A 132 2.44 16.20 6.94
CA ALA A 132 3.19 17.44 7.13
C ALA A 132 2.67 18.21 8.35
N GLY A 133 1.34 18.32 8.51
CA GLY A 133 0.71 18.98 9.66
C GLY A 133 0.97 18.28 11.00
N LEU A 134 1.27 16.98 11.02
CA LEU A 134 1.64 16.25 12.25
C LEU A 134 3.06 16.61 12.75
N THR A 135 3.93 17.14 11.89
CA THR A 135 5.33 17.46 12.23
C THR A 135 5.46 18.33 13.48
N THR A 136 4.56 19.30 13.64
CA THR A 136 4.51 20.22 14.78
C THR A 136 3.68 19.73 15.95
N LYS A 137 3.12 18.52 15.88
CA LYS A 137 2.24 17.93 16.91
C LYS A 137 2.92 16.84 17.74
N ILE A 138 4.20 16.52 17.45
CA ILE A 138 4.97 15.55 18.23
C ILE A 138 5.20 16.10 19.64
N ALA A 139 4.63 15.43 20.65
CA ALA A 139 4.66 15.88 22.03
C ALA A 139 5.15 14.79 22.99
N GLY A 140 5.69 15.22 24.12
CA GLY A 140 5.98 14.39 25.29
C GLY A 140 4.99 14.64 26.42
N LYS A 141 5.24 14.00 27.57
CA LYS A 141 4.42 14.11 28.79
C LYS A 141 5.27 14.59 29.95
N THR A 142 4.71 15.43 30.83
CA THR A 142 5.27 15.70 32.17
C THR A 142 4.73 14.65 33.12
N LEU A 143 5.59 14.11 33.99
CA LEU A 143 5.27 12.99 34.87
C LEU A 143 5.57 13.34 36.32
N ASP A 144 4.64 13.05 37.23
CA ASP A 144 4.89 13.08 38.66
C ASP A 144 5.55 11.76 39.11
N LEU A 145 6.61 11.84 39.87
CA LEU A 145 7.38 10.69 40.31
C LEU A 145 7.15 10.39 41.79
N SER A 146 7.07 9.10 42.12
CA SER A 146 6.99 8.60 43.50
C SER A 146 8.30 7.94 43.94
N ILE A 147 9.44 8.61 43.70
CA ILE A 147 10.76 8.12 44.12
C ILE A 147 11.00 8.48 45.59
N PRO A 148 11.09 7.47 46.51
CA PRO A 148 11.15 7.74 47.95
C PRO A 148 12.52 8.11 48.46
N LEU A 149 13.58 7.93 47.66
CA LEU A 149 14.96 8.12 48.08
C LEU A 149 15.76 8.99 47.09
N PRO A 150 16.68 9.81 47.58
CA PRO A 150 16.90 10.12 49.01
C PRO A 150 15.77 10.96 49.60
N GLN A 151 15.54 10.80 50.91
CA GLN A 151 14.45 11.51 51.60
C GLN A 151 14.59 13.02 51.44
N GLY A 152 13.47 13.70 51.07
CA GLY A 152 13.44 15.13 50.82
C GLY A 152 13.92 15.59 49.46
N ALA A 153 14.37 14.69 48.58
CA ALA A 153 14.69 15.02 47.19
C ALA A 153 13.42 15.35 46.38
N ARG A 154 13.57 16.32 45.51
CA ARG A 154 12.53 16.69 44.56
C ARG A 154 12.98 16.27 43.14
N TYR A 155 12.00 15.85 42.34
CA TYR A 155 12.23 15.38 40.97
C TYR A 155 11.31 16.08 40.00
N GLN A 156 11.83 16.38 38.83
CA GLN A 156 11.04 16.76 37.66
C GLN A 156 11.32 15.76 36.56
N ALA A 157 10.27 15.23 35.97
CA ALA A 157 10.41 14.26 34.88
C ALA A 157 9.51 14.57 33.72
N TRP A 158 10.01 14.26 32.53
CA TRP A 158 9.24 14.35 31.30
C TRP A 158 9.71 13.31 30.30
N THR A 159 8.85 13.02 29.32
CA THR A 159 9.23 12.26 28.12
C THR A 159 9.40 13.19 26.94
N ARG A 160 10.22 12.78 25.98
CA ARG A 160 10.31 13.41 24.66
C ARG A 160 10.36 12.34 23.60
N LYS A 161 9.81 12.65 22.42
CA LYS A 161 9.89 11.81 21.24
C LYS A 161 11.10 12.24 20.41
N GLU A 162 11.93 11.27 20.03
CA GLU A 162 13.10 11.48 19.16
C GLU A 162 12.97 10.58 17.94
N PRO A 163 13.40 11.02 16.71
CA PRO A 163 13.33 10.16 15.52
C PRO A 163 14.14 8.89 15.72
N VAL A 164 13.62 7.75 15.24
CA VAL A 164 14.27 6.44 15.41
C VAL A 164 15.64 6.33 14.73
N GLY A 165 15.86 7.04 13.62
CA GLY A 165 17.13 6.95 12.88
C GLY A 165 16.93 6.82 11.37
N VAL A 166 17.66 5.89 10.76
CA VAL A 166 17.48 5.52 9.36
C VAL A 166 16.34 4.52 9.24
N VAL A 167 15.45 4.78 8.30
CA VAL A 167 14.30 3.92 8.00
C VAL A 167 14.50 3.22 6.66
N ALA A 168 14.23 1.94 6.60
CA ALA A 168 14.04 1.19 5.36
C ALA A 168 12.56 1.13 5.01
N GLY A 169 12.16 1.72 3.89
CA GLY A 169 10.82 1.65 3.33
C GLY A 169 10.80 0.68 2.14
N ILE A 170 9.99 -0.37 2.19
CA ILE A 170 9.86 -1.33 1.08
C ILE A 170 8.42 -1.31 0.60
N VAL A 171 8.24 -0.99 -0.68
CA VAL A 171 6.97 -0.62 -1.29
C VAL A 171 6.55 -1.66 -2.31
N PRO A 172 5.27 -2.09 -2.31
CA PRO A 172 4.72 -2.98 -3.33
C PRO A 172 4.43 -2.22 -4.63
N TRP A 173 4.00 -2.97 -5.63
CA TRP A 173 3.74 -2.50 -6.98
C TRP A 173 2.29 -2.04 -7.23
N ASN A 174 1.35 -2.31 -6.32
CA ASN A 174 -0.07 -2.06 -6.61
C ASN A 174 -0.50 -0.59 -6.47
N PHE A 175 0.08 0.14 -5.51
CA PHE A 175 -0.07 1.58 -5.33
C PHE A 175 1.30 2.20 -5.00
N PRO A 176 2.21 2.27 -5.98
CA PRO A 176 3.62 2.62 -5.78
C PRO A 176 3.83 3.98 -5.14
N LEU A 177 3.15 5.03 -5.67
CA LEU A 177 3.26 6.38 -5.14
C LEU A 177 2.62 6.50 -3.76
N MET A 178 1.37 6.10 -3.64
CA MET A 178 0.59 6.29 -2.42
C MET A 178 1.22 5.54 -1.24
N ILE A 179 1.50 4.24 -1.38
CA ILE A 179 2.12 3.45 -0.31
C ILE A 179 3.57 3.90 -0.06
N GLY A 180 4.26 4.38 -1.08
CA GLY A 180 5.57 5.00 -0.92
C GLY A 180 5.51 6.22 -0.01
N MET A 181 4.55 7.11 -0.25
CA MET A 181 4.37 8.31 0.59
C MET A 181 3.88 8.00 2.00
N TRP A 182 3.17 6.88 2.22
CA TRP A 182 2.85 6.40 3.58
C TRP A 182 4.09 6.01 4.39
N LYS A 183 5.24 5.84 3.76
CA LYS A 183 6.51 5.54 4.43
C LYS A 183 7.44 6.74 4.45
N VAL A 184 7.52 7.48 3.35
CA VAL A 184 8.37 8.67 3.23
C VAL A 184 7.90 9.79 4.16
N MET A 185 6.62 10.16 4.07
CA MET A 185 6.11 11.33 4.77
C MET A 185 6.21 11.22 6.31
N PRO A 186 5.79 10.12 6.96
CA PRO A 186 5.91 10.02 8.41
C PRO A 186 7.36 9.90 8.87
N ALA A 187 8.26 9.25 8.10
CA ALA A 187 9.69 9.24 8.41
C ALA A 187 10.26 10.66 8.43
N LEU A 188 9.98 11.46 7.39
CA LEU A 188 10.46 12.83 7.30
C LEU A 188 9.80 13.74 8.34
N ALA A 189 8.49 13.62 8.58
CA ALA A 189 7.78 14.38 9.60
C ALA A 189 8.36 14.14 11.01
N ALA A 190 8.68 12.89 11.33
CA ALA A 190 9.33 12.53 12.59
C ALA A 190 10.78 13.05 12.71
N GLY A 191 11.44 13.34 11.56
CA GLY A 191 12.84 13.78 11.53
C GLY A 191 13.84 12.65 11.21
N CYS A 192 13.37 11.49 10.75
CA CYS A 192 14.20 10.38 10.27
C CYS A 192 14.82 10.68 8.91
N SER A 193 15.83 9.90 8.53
CA SER A 193 16.25 9.71 7.13
C SER A 193 15.69 8.39 6.63
N ILE A 194 15.46 8.27 5.31
CA ILE A 194 14.82 7.09 4.73
C ILE A 194 15.52 6.62 3.46
N VAL A 195 15.59 5.30 3.30
CA VAL A 195 15.94 4.62 2.06
C VAL A 195 14.71 3.85 1.60
N ILE A 196 14.16 4.21 0.44
CA ILE A 196 13.03 3.53 -0.17
C ILE A 196 13.51 2.53 -1.21
N LYS A 197 12.98 1.32 -1.14
CA LYS A 197 13.07 0.33 -2.21
C LYS A 197 11.68 0.13 -2.82
N PRO A 198 11.40 0.70 -3.99
CA PRO A 198 10.18 0.39 -4.73
C PRO A 198 10.20 -1.05 -5.25
N SER A 199 9.05 -1.55 -5.68
CA SER A 199 8.99 -2.80 -6.43
C SER A 199 9.84 -2.71 -7.70
N GLU A 200 10.43 -3.81 -8.10
CA GLU A 200 11.18 -3.93 -9.35
C GLU A 200 10.34 -3.71 -10.61
N THR A 201 9.01 -3.86 -10.50
CA THR A 201 8.07 -3.66 -11.61
C THR A 201 7.57 -2.23 -11.74
N THR A 202 7.63 -1.43 -10.66
CA THR A 202 7.05 -0.06 -10.62
C THR A 202 7.96 0.92 -9.88
N PRO A 203 9.20 1.15 -10.33
CA PRO A 203 10.14 2.03 -9.65
C PRO A 203 10.14 3.48 -10.16
N LEU A 204 9.57 3.74 -11.35
CA LEU A 204 9.76 4.99 -12.09
C LEU A 204 9.15 6.19 -11.36
N THR A 205 7.91 6.07 -10.92
CA THR A 205 7.22 7.14 -10.19
C THR A 205 7.97 7.53 -8.92
N MET A 206 8.51 6.55 -8.17
CA MET A 206 9.27 6.83 -6.95
C MET A 206 10.60 7.55 -7.23
N LEU A 207 11.28 7.21 -8.32
CA LEU A 207 12.48 7.94 -8.76
C LEU A 207 12.16 9.39 -9.11
N ARG A 208 11.05 9.64 -9.84
CA ARG A 208 10.60 11.00 -10.17
C ARG A 208 10.27 11.80 -8.91
N VAL A 209 9.58 11.20 -7.97
CA VAL A 209 9.21 11.84 -6.69
C VAL A 209 10.44 12.18 -5.85
N ALA A 210 11.52 11.39 -5.91
CA ALA A 210 12.78 11.73 -5.23
C ALA A 210 13.44 12.99 -5.80
N GLU A 211 13.34 13.23 -7.12
CA GLU A 211 13.76 14.50 -7.74
C GLU A 211 12.95 15.68 -7.19
N LEU A 212 11.62 15.54 -7.12
CA LEU A 212 10.72 16.58 -6.58
C LEU A 212 10.99 16.85 -5.08
N ALA A 213 11.36 15.84 -4.33
CA ALA A 213 11.71 15.99 -2.91
C ALA A 213 12.96 16.88 -2.72
N SER A 214 13.99 16.71 -3.56
CA SER A 214 15.17 17.57 -3.54
C SER A 214 14.84 19.00 -3.99
N GLU A 215 13.99 19.16 -4.99
CA GLU A 215 13.50 20.48 -5.42
C GLU A 215 12.70 21.18 -4.32
N ALA A 216 11.95 20.43 -3.51
CA ALA A 216 11.25 20.95 -2.33
C ALA A 216 12.19 21.49 -1.24
N GLY A 217 13.47 21.07 -1.24
CA GLY A 217 14.49 21.45 -0.27
C GLY A 217 14.71 20.42 0.83
N ILE A 218 14.30 19.16 0.61
CA ILE A 218 14.71 18.03 1.46
C ILE A 218 16.21 17.84 1.25
N PRO A 219 17.04 17.86 2.32
CA PRO A 219 18.49 17.81 2.19
C PRO A 219 19.01 16.49 1.64
N ASP A 220 20.16 16.55 0.98
CA ASP A 220 20.86 15.37 0.45
C ASP A 220 21.06 14.28 1.51
N GLY A 221 20.81 13.04 1.13
CA GLY A 221 20.89 11.87 1.98
C GLY A 221 19.69 11.63 2.90
N VAL A 222 18.81 12.60 3.08
CA VAL A 222 17.60 12.43 3.93
C VAL A 222 16.57 11.50 3.29
N PHE A 223 16.42 11.58 1.97
CA PHE A 223 15.57 10.70 1.19
C PHE A 223 16.37 10.07 0.05
N ASN A 224 16.45 8.73 0.02
CA ASN A 224 17.19 7.96 -0.98
C ASN A 224 16.27 6.89 -1.57
N VAL A 225 16.48 6.55 -2.84
CA VAL A 225 15.76 5.48 -3.55
C VAL A 225 16.78 4.51 -4.15
N VAL A 226 16.61 3.23 -3.81
CA VAL A 226 17.39 2.13 -4.38
C VAL A 226 16.48 1.18 -5.14
N THR A 227 16.68 1.07 -6.45
CA THR A 227 15.99 0.10 -7.30
C THR A 227 16.76 -1.21 -7.31
N GLY A 228 16.06 -2.34 -7.34
CA GLY A 228 16.72 -3.65 -7.31
C GLY A 228 15.77 -4.76 -6.87
N SER A 229 16.23 -6.00 -7.05
CA SER A 229 15.46 -7.19 -6.69
C SER A 229 15.22 -7.30 -5.18
N GLY A 230 14.07 -7.87 -4.80
CA GLY A 230 13.75 -8.15 -3.39
C GLY A 230 14.77 -9.07 -2.72
N ALA A 231 15.29 -10.04 -3.49
CA ALA A 231 16.22 -11.06 -2.98
C ALA A 231 17.62 -10.50 -2.64
N VAL A 232 18.09 -9.50 -3.36
CA VAL A 232 19.43 -8.90 -3.12
C VAL A 232 19.27 -7.56 -2.41
N CYS A 233 18.72 -6.57 -3.10
CA CYS A 233 18.56 -5.21 -2.59
C CYS A 233 17.66 -5.16 -1.33
N GLY A 234 16.51 -5.84 -1.35
CA GLY A 234 15.59 -5.91 -0.21
C GLY A 234 16.20 -6.61 1.00
N ALA A 235 16.87 -7.74 0.78
CA ALA A 235 17.55 -8.49 1.86
C ALA A 235 18.68 -7.66 2.50
N ALA A 236 19.56 -7.06 1.69
CA ALA A 236 20.63 -6.20 2.18
C ALA A 236 20.09 -5.00 3.00
N LEU A 237 19.02 -4.38 2.52
CA LEU A 237 18.41 -3.23 3.22
C LEU A 237 17.81 -3.63 4.57
N THR A 238 17.14 -4.78 4.66
CA THR A 238 16.47 -5.23 5.90
C THR A 238 17.41 -5.80 6.94
N SER A 239 18.61 -6.26 6.56
CA SER A 239 19.65 -6.77 7.47
C SER A 239 20.71 -5.74 7.82
N HIS A 240 20.63 -4.51 7.33
CA HIS A 240 21.66 -3.51 7.52
C HIS A 240 21.70 -2.98 8.96
N PRO A 241 22.86 -2.96 9.67
CA PRO A 241 22.96 -2.63 11.10
C PRO A 241 22.59 -1.18 11.44
N HIS A 242 22.66 -0.25 10.48
CA HIS A 242 22.26 1.14 10.68
C HIS A 242 20.78 1.41 10.39
N VAL A 243 20.00 0.41 9.99
CA VAL A 243 18.55 0.53 9.82
C VAL A 243 17.86 0.35 11.17
N ALA A 244 17.26 1.41 11.69
CA ALA A 244 16.57 1.41 12.98
C ALA A 244 15.10 0.99 12.89
N LYS A 245 14.49 1.13 11.71
CA LYS A 245 13.09 0.75 11.45
C LYS A 245 12.93 0.26 10.03
N ILE A 246 12.13 -0.79 9.87
CA ILE A 246 11.65 -1.29 8.58
C ILE A 246 10.14 -1.04 8.51
N SER A 247 9.69 -0.35 7.46
CA SER A 247 8.29 -0.23 7.10
C SER A 247 8.06 -0.96 5.78
N PHE A 248 7.37 -2.09 5.85
CA PHE A 248 7.16 -3.00 4.72
C PHE A 248 5.68 -3.12 4.39
N THR A 249 5.34 -3.06 3.11
CA THR A 249 4.04 -3.48 2.58
C THR A 249 4.27 -4.51 1.48
N GLY A 250 3.59 -5.67 1.56
CA GLY A 250 3.73 -6.73 0.58
C GLY A 250 3.17 -8.08 1.04
N SER A 251 3.72 -9.20 0.52
CA SER A 251 3.21 -10.53 0.84
C SER A 251 3.48 -10.94 2.29
N THR A 252 2.57 -11.70 2.88
CA THR A 252 2.72 -12.25 4.25
C THR A 252 4.00 -13.09 4.40
N ALA A 253 4.36 -13.88 3.38
CA ALA A 253 5.58 -14.70 3.42
C ALA A 253 6.84 -13.84 3.52
N THR A 254 6.94 -12.78 2.73
CA THR A 254 8.06 -11.82 2.76
C THR A 254 8.10 -11.07 4.08
N GLY A 255 6.95 -10.58 4.58
CA GLY A 255 6.87 -9.87 5.87
C GLY A 255 7.35 -10.73 7.03
N LYS A 256 6.98 -12.01 7.07
CA LYS A 256 7.51 -12.98 8.07
C LYS A 256 9.03 -13.15 7.97
N GLY A 257 9.59 -13.19 6.76
CA GLY A 257 11.04 -13.23 6.52
C GLY A 257 11.72 -11.99 7.09
N ILE A 258 11.21 -10.81 6.77
CA ILE A 258 11.71 -9.52 7.27
C ILE A 258 11.66 -9.45 8.80
N ALA A 259 10.56 -9.89 9.42
CA ALA A 259 10.43 -9.89 10.88
C ALA A 259 11.51 -10.78 11.55
N ARG A 260 11.84 -11.92 10.95
CA ARG A 260 12.93 -12.79 11.46
C ARG A 260 14.29 -12.11 11.35
N THR A 261 14.62 -11.51 10.21
CA THR A 261 15.88 -10.78 10.00
C THR A 261 15.98 -9.56 10.93
N ALA A 262 14.90 -8.82 11.12
CA ALA A 262 14.86 -7.65 11.99
C ALA A 262 15.17 -7.99 13.46
N ALA A 263 14.86 -9.20 13.91
CA ALA A 263 15.14 -9.66 15.27
C ALA A 263 16.63 -9.71 15.59
N ASP A 264 17.51 -9.96 14.62
CA ASP A 264 18.96 -10.05 14.81
C ASP A 264 19.57 -8.73 15.29
N HIS A 265 18.93 -7.59 14.95
CA HIS A 265 19.37 -6.24 15.34
C HIS A 265 18.35 -5.50 16.21
N LEU A 266 17.28 -6.17 16.66
CA LEU A 266 16.14 -5.55 17.37
C LEU A 266 15.54 -4.37 16.58
N THR A 267 15.60 -4.44 15.25
CA THR A 267 15.06 -3.42 14.34
C THR A 267 13.54 -3.41 14.43
N ARG A 268 12.95 -2.23 14.60
CA ARG A 268 11.51 -2.06 14.62
C ARG A 268 10.89 -2.39 13.26
N VAL A 269 9.74 -3.05 13.28
CA VAL A 269 9.01 -3.35 12.05
C VAL A 269 7.58 -2.81 12.12
N THR A 270 7.11 -2.28 11.00
CA THR A 270 5.69 -2.13 10.68
C THR A 270 5.45 -2.94 9.42
N LEU A 271 4.49 -3.86 9.47
CA LEU A 271 4.21 -4.81 8.40
C LEU A 271 2.74 -4.66 7.99
N GLU A 272 2.51 -4.24 6.75
CA GLU A 272 1.22 -4.23 6.09
C GLU A 272 1.20 -5.34 5.05
N LEU A 273 0.41 -6.38 5.29
CA LEU A 273 0.49 -7.64 4.56
C LEU A 273 -0.81 -7.95 3.83
N GLY A 274 -0.90 -9.16 3.27
CA GLY A 274 -2.05 -9.59 2.50
C GLY A 274 -3.35 -9.72 3.30
N GLY A 275 -4.45 -9.84 2.58
CA GLY A 275 -5.79 -10.04 3.13
C GLY A 275 -6.62 -11.01 2.32
N LYS A 276 -7.63 -11.61 2.97
CA LYS A 276 -8.71 -12.36 2.32
C LYS A 276 -10.03 -11.82 2.89
N ASN A 277 -10.31 -10.56 2.56
CA ASN A 277 -11.28 -9.75 3.28
C ASN A 277 -12.71 -10.17 3.00
N PRO A 278 -13.54 -10.35 4.05
CA PRO A 278 -14.94 -10.67 3.93
C PRO A 278 -15.81 -9.42 3.81
N ALA A 279 -16.92 -9.55 3.08
CA ALA A 279 -18.07 -8.69 3.15
C ALA A 279 -19.28 -9.54 3.60
N ILE A 280 -19.98 -9.15 4.66
CA ILE A 280 -21.20 -9.79 5.14
C ILE A 280 -22.39 -8.99 4.66
N VAL A 281 -23.29 -9.61 3.91
CA VAL A 281 -24.50 -8.99 3.36
C VAL A 281 -25.73 -9.63 4.02
N LEU A 282 -26.36 -8.88 4.93
CA LEU A 282 -27.56 -9.32 5.64
C LEU A 282 -28.82 -9.13 4.78
N LYS A 283 -29.86 -9.86 5.11
CA LYS A 283 -31.11 -9.95 4.31
C LYS A 283 -31.85 -8.62 4.14
N ASP A 284 -31.57 -7.63 4.96
CA ASP A 284 -32.17 -6.29 4.93
C ASP A 284 -31.30 -5.26 4.18
N ALA A 285 -30.13 -5.65 3.67
CA ALA A 285 -29.25 -4.78 2.90
C ALA A 285 -29.91 -4.30 1.60
N ASP A 286 -29.62 -3.09 1.17
CA ASP A 286 -30.05 -2.58 -0.12
C ASP A 286 -29.22 -3.20 -1.23
N PRO A 287 -29.82 -4.00 -2.16
CA PRO A 287 -29.09 -4.70 -3.19
C PRO A 287 -28.31 -3.78 -4.13
N GLN A 288 -28.81 -2.59 -4.43
CA GLN A 288 -28.14 -1.65 -5.32
C GLN A 288 -26.85 -1.12 -4.66
N TRP A 289 -26.94 -0.70 -3.41
CA TRP A 289 -25.76 -0.24 -2.66
C TRP A 289 -24.71 -1.34 -2.53
N VAL A 290 -25.16 -2.57 -2.26
CA VAL A 290 -24.25 -3.73 -2.16
C VAL A 290 -23.50 -3.96 -3.48
N ILE A 291 -24.23 -3.96 -4.61
CA ILE A 291 -23.60 -4.18 -5.92
C ILE A 291 -22.60 -3.04 -6.23
N GLU A 292 -22.99 -1.78 -6.12
CA GLU A 292 -22.13 -0.63 -6.41
C GLU A 292 -20.87 -0.63 -5.54
N GLY A 293 -21.05 -0.82 -4.23
CA GLY A 293 -19.93 -0.77 -3.29
C GLY A 293 -19.00 -1.98 -3.38
N LEU A 294 -19.53 -3.19 -3.59
CA LEU A 294 -18.70 -4.39 -3.65
C LEU A 294 -18.11 -4.65 -5.05
N MET A 295 -18.71 -4.12 -6.13
CA MET A 295 -18.04 -4.03 -7.42
C MET A 295 -16.79 -3.17 -7.32
N THR A 296 -16.88 -1.99 -6.71
CA THR A 296 -15.70 -1.15 -6.42
C THR A 296 -14.75 -1.87 -5.48
N GLY A 297 -15.24 -2.41 -4.36
CA GLY A 297 -14.41 -3.10 -3.37
C GLY A 297 -13.67 -4.32 -3.89
N GLY A 298 -14.23 -5.06 -4.85
CA GLY A 298 -13.66 -6.27 -5.41
C GLY A 298 -12.81 -6.09 -6.67
N PHE A 299 -13.11 -5.05 -7.47
CA PHE A 299 -12.49 -4.89 -8.80
C PHE A 299 -11.65 -3.60 -8.95
N LEU A 300 -11.61 -2.70 -7.97
CA LEU A 300 -10.68 -1.56 -7.96
C LEU A 300 -9.26 -2.05 -8.24
N ASN A 301 -8.55 -1.38 -9.16
CA ASN A 301 -7.20 -1.77 -9.58
C ASN A 301 -7.09 -3.27 -9.95
N GLN A 302 -8.12 -3.81 -10.62
CA GLN A 302 -8.22 -5.23 -11.01
C GLN A 302 -8.13 -6.20 -9.81
N GLY A 303 -8.69 -5.81 -8.65
CA GLY A 303 -8.58 -6.59 -7.42
C GLY A 303 -7.17 -6.67 -6.83
N GLN A 304 -6.21 -5.93 -7.36
CA GLN A 304 -4.84 -5.83 -6.86
C GLN A 304 -4.76 -4.88 -5.65
N VAL A 305 -5.63 -5.11 -4.68
CA VAL A 305 -5.81 -4.29 -3.48
C VAL A 305 -5.77 -5.20 -2.25
N CYS A 306 -4.88 -4.92 -1.30
CA CYS A 306 -4.79 -5.70 -0.06
C CYS A 306 -6.13 -5.72 0.72
N ALA A 307 -6.90 -4.64 0.60
CA ALA A 307 -8.22 -4.47 1.22
C ALA A 307 -9.39 -4.94 0.34
N ALA A 308 -9.15 -5.59 -0.83
CA ALA A 308 -10.25 -5.99 -1.72
C ALA A 308 -11.26 -6.93 -1.05
N SER A 309 -12.56 -6.72 -1.29
CA SER A 309 -13.64 -7.60 -0.85
C SER A 309 -13.65 -8.89 -1.68
N SER A 310 -12.81 -9.83 -1.32
CA SER A 310 -12.59 -11.06 -2.10
C SER A 310 -13.51 -12.21 -1.74
N ARG A 311 -14.24 -12.11 -0.59
CA ARG A 311 -15.23 -13.11 -0.14
C ARG A 311 -16.50 -12.37 0.29
N ILE A 312 -17.58 -12.55 -0.44
CA ILE A 312 -18.88 -11.92 -0.16
C ILE A 312 -19.83 -13.00 0.34
N TYR A 313 -20.19 -12.94 1.62
CA TYR A 313 -21.14 -13.83 2.27
C TYR A 313 -22.52 -13.20 2.25
N ILE A 314 -23.47 -13.83 1.54
CA ILE A 314 -24.80 -13.27 1.27
C ILE A 314 -25.86 -14.16 1.90
N GLU A 315 -26.71 -13.59 2.77
CA GLU A 315 -27.87 -14.31 3.30
C GLU A 315 -28.79 -14.80 2.19
N ALA A 316 -29.29 -16.02 2.34
CA ALA A 316 -30.07 -16.74 1.35
C ALA A 316 -31.21 -15.91 0.69
N PRO A 317 -31.96 -15.04 1.38
CA PRO A 317 -33.04 -14.27 0.73
C PRO A 317 -32.59 -13.28 -0.34
N LEU A 318 -31.35 -12.77 -0.27
CA LEU A 318 -30.80 -11.82 -1.24
C LEU A 318 -29.89 -12.49 -2.28
N PHE A 319 -29.50 -13.75 -2.08
CA PHE A 319 -28.41 -14.39 -2.84
C PHE A 319 -28.66 -14.36 -4.34
N ASP A 320 -29.79 -14.88 -4.81
CA ASP A 320 -30.07 -15.01 -6.25
C ASP A 320 -30.21 -13.64 -6.93
N THR A 321 -30.80 -12.67 -6.23
CA THR A 321 -30.90 -11.27 -6.68
C THR A 321 -29.53 -10.63 -6.85
N LEU A 322 -28.64 -10.80 -5.86
CA LEU A 322 -27.30 -10.23 -5.90
C LEU A 322 -26.39 -10.94 -6.91
N VAL A 323 -26.47 -12.26 -7.02
CA VAL A 323 -25.72 -12.99 -8.07
C VAL A 323 -26.08 -12.46 -9.45
N SER A 324 -27.39 -12.31 -9.74
CA SER A 324 -27.85 -11.77 -11.02
C SER A 324 -27.39 -10.32 -11.25
N GLY A 325 -27.42 -9.48 -10.22
CA GLY A 325 -26.96 -8.10 -10.30
C GLY A 325 -25.45 -7.98 -10.49
N PHE A 326 -24.67 -8.77 -9.77
CA PHE A 326 -23.20 -8.84 -9.95
C PHE A 326 -22.82 -9.39 -11.32
N GLU A 327 -23.55 -10.41 -11.84
CA GLU A 327 -23.35 -10.94 -13.19
C GLU A 327 -23.53 -9.85 -14.25
N GLN A 328 -24.62 -9.08 -14.17
CA GLN A 328 -24.87 -7.98 -15.10
C GLN A 328 -23.77 -6.92 -15.00
N ALA A 329 -23.38 -6.54 -13.77
CA ALA A 329 -22.33 -5.57 -13.53
C ALA A 329 -20.99 -6.02 -14.11
N VAL A 330 -20.53 -7.25 -13.84
CA VAL A 330 -19.27 -7.79 -14.35
C VAL A 330 -19.26 -7.89 -15.88
N LYS A 331 -20.37 -8.31 -16.49
CA LYS A 331 -20.50 -8.41 -17.96
C LYS A 331 -20.51 -7.04 -18.64
N SER A 332 -20.89 -5.97 -17.94
CA SER A 332 -20.89 -4.61 -18.49
C SER A 332 -19.53 -3.91 -18.43
N LEU A 333 -18.58 -4.43 -17.65
CA LEU A 333 -17.26 -3.82 -17.48
C LEU A 333 -16.48 -3.83 -18.81
N GLN A 334 -15.96 -2.65 -19.16
CA GLN A 334 -15.08 -2.50 -20.32
C GLN A 334 -13.64 -2.81 -19.95
N VAL A 335 -13.06 -3.78 -20.65
CA VAL A 335 -11.66 -4.19 -20.43
C VAL A 335 -10.78 -3.56 -21.50
N GLY A 336 -9.71 -2.90 -21.09
CA GLY A 336 -8.82 -2.20 -22.03
C GLY A 336 -7.56 -1.63 -21.35
N PRO A 337 -6.70 -0.94 -22.12
CA PRO A 337 -5.44 -0.38 -21.60
C PRO A 337 -5.70 0.69 -20.54
N GLY A 338 -4.77 0.83 -19.58
CA GLY A 338 -4.88 1.81 -18.51
C GLY A 338 -5.00 3.26 -18.98
N MET A 339 -4.37 3.60 -20.10
CA MET A 339 -4.47 4.93 -20.72
C MET A 339 -5.80 5.17 -21.49
N SER A 340 -6.71 4.21 -21.54
CA SER A 340 -8.07 4.39 -22.06
C SER A 340 -8.94 5.11 -21.01
N PRO A 341 -9.60 6.23 -21.36
CA PRO A 341 -10.48 6.93 -20.41
C PRO A 341 -11.79 6.20 -20.11
N VAL A 342 -12.11 5.15 -20.87
CA VAL A 342 -13.37 4.40 -20.75
C VAL A 342 -13.20 2.98 -20.18
N ALA A 343 -11.97 2.46 -20.18
CA ALA A 343 -11.69 1.13 -19.63
C ALA A 343 -11.80 1.14 -18.10
N GLN A 344 -12.54 0.19 -17.56
CA GLN A 344 -12.79 0.04 -16.12
C GLN A 344 -11.94 -1.09 -15.51
N ILE A 345 -11.66 -2.12 -16.32
CA ILE A 345 -10.73 -3.20 -15.98
C ILE A 345 -9.53 -3.09 -16.92
N ASN A 346 -8.36 -3.12 -16.34
CA ASN A 346 -7.09 -2.90 -17.01
C ASN A 346 -6.19 -4.15 -16.84
N PRO A 347 -5.00 -4.21 -17.44
CA PRO A 347 -4.12 -5.35 -17.22
C PRO A 347 -3.64 -5.43 -15.76
N VAL A 348 -3.33 -6.63 -15.31
CA VAL A 348 -2.57 -6.83 -14.07
C VAL A 348 -1.09 -6.49 -14.32
N VAL A 349 -0.35 -6.23 -13.23
CA VAL A 349 0.97 -5.58 -13.29
C VAL A 349 2.04 -6.29 -14.12
N SER A 350 2.00 -7.62 -14.26
CA SER A 350 3.06 -8.37 -14.93
C SER A 350 2.58 -9.70 -15.49
N ARG A 351 3.33 -10.28 -16.46
CA ARG A 351 3.07 -11.61 -16.99
C ARG A 351 3.05 -12.66 -15.88
N ALA A 352 4.05 -12.68 -15.01
CA ALA A 352 4.12 -13.63 -13.90
C ALA A 352 2.91 -13.54 -12.96
N HIS A 353 2.40 -12.31 -12.72
CA HIS A 353 1.20 -12.13 -11.91
C HIS A 353 -0.07 -12.55 -12.65
N CYS A 354 -0.16 -12.28 -13.94
CA CYS A 354 -1.24 -12.77 -14.80
C CYS A 354 -1.34 -14.31 -14.76
N ASP A 355 -0.20 -14.98 -14.97
CA ASP A 355 -0.11 -16.45 -14.93
C ASP A 355 -0.50 -16.99 -13.54
N LYS A 356 -0.10 -16.33 -12.46
CA LYS A 356 -0.51 -16.68 -11.10
C LYS A 356 -2.03 -16.59 -10.93
N VAL A 357 -2.65 -15.50 -11.35
CA VAL A 357 -4.12 -15.32 -11.24
C VAL A 357 -4.85 -16.35 -12.09
N CYS A 358 -4.40 -16.58 -13.32
CA CYS A 358 -4.96 -17.62 -14.20
C CYS A 358 -4.88 -19.01 -13.56
N SER A 359 -3.76 -19.34 -12.89
CA SER A 359 -3.61 -20.63 -12.21
C SER A 359 -4.67 -20.91 -11.12
N PHE A 360 -5.17 -19.87 -10.44
CA PHE A 360 -6.29 -20.00 -9.50
C PHE A 360 -7.62 -20.27 -10.20
N LEU A 361 -7.85 -19.63 -11.35
CA LEU A 361 -9.06 -19.84 -12.14
C LEU A 361 -9.08 -21.20 -12.81
N ASP A 362 -7.93 -21.67 -13.31
CA ASP A 362 -7.78 -23.00 -13.89
C ASP A 362 -8.00 -24.11 -12.85
N ASP A 363 -7.45 -23.94 -11.64
CA ASP A 363 -7.68 -24.83 -10.50
C ASP A 363 -9.18 -24.91 -10.14
N ALA A 364 -9.86 -23.76 -10.05
CA ALA A 364 -11.29 -23.68 -9.77
C ALA A 364 -12.12 -24.36 -10.86
N GLN A 365 -11.77 -24.13 -12.13
CA GLN A 365 -12.45 -24.74 -13.28
C GLN A 365 -12.26 -26.27 -13.31
N ALA A 366 -11.05 -26.75 -13.04
CA ALA A 366 -10.74 -28.18 -12.95
C ALA A 366 -11.54 -28.86 -11.82
N GLN A 367 -11.87 -28.13 -10.76
CA GLN A 367 -12.71 -28.60 -9.66
C GLN A 367 -14.21 -28.28 -9.85
N GLN A 368 -14.61 -27.91 -11.08
CA GLN A 368 -16.00 -27.68 -11.48
C GLN A 368 -16.71 -26.55 -10.71
N ALA A 369 -15.96 -25.53 -10.25
CA ALA A 369 -16.56 -24.33 -9.66
C ALA A 369 -17.37 -23.56 -10.72
N GLU A 370 -18.48 -22.97 -10.31
CA GLU A 370 -19.29 -22.10 -11.16
C GLU A 370 -18.59 -20.74 -11.32
N LEU A 371 -18.20 -20.41 -12.57
CA LEU A 371 -17.50 -19.18 -12.90
C LEU A 371 -18.37 -18.30 -13.82
N ILE A 372 -18.64 -17.08 -13.39
CA ILE A 372 -19.27 -16.03 -14.21
C ILE A 372 -18.15 -15.07 -14.62
N ARG A 373 -17.84 -15.02 -15.91
CA ARG A 373 -16.77 -14.20 -16.46
C ARG A 373 -17.31 -12.99 -17.21
N GLY A 374 -16.67 -11.84 -17.02
CA GLY A 374 -16.86 -10.67 -17.86
C GLY A 374 -16.11 -10.76 -19.17
N SER A 375 -15.96 -9.62 -19.85
CA SER A 375 -15.27 -9.54 -21.13
C SER A 375 -13.78 -9.84 -20.98
N ASN A 376 -13.21 -10.51 -21.99
CA ASN A 376 -11.77 -10.63 -22.13
C ASN A 376 -11.17 -9.28 -22.55
N GLY A 377 -9.89 -9.08 -22.24
CA GLY A 377 -9.14 -7.93 -22.72
C GLY A 377 -8.88 -7.96 -24.22
N PRO A 378 -8.28 -6.90 -24.76
CA PRO A 378 -7.80 -6.87 -26.14
C PRO A 378 -6.88 -8.06 -26.44
N ALA A 379 -6.93 -8.55 -27.68
CA ALA A 379 -5.98 -9.56 -28.14
C ALA A 379 -4.57 -8.95 -28.25
N GLY A 380 -3.55 -9.69 -27.78
CA GLY A 380 -2.17 -9.25 -27.86
C GLY A 380 -1.32 -9.71 -26.66
N GLU A 381 -0.19 -9.04 -26.45
CA GLU A 381 0.80 -9.35 -25.43
C GLU A 381 0.48 -8.79 -24.03
N GLY A 382 -0.56 -7.96 -23.89
CA GLY A 382 -0.97 -7.37 -22.60
C GLY A 382 -1.40 -8.41 -21.55
N TYR A 383 -1.31 -8.05 -20.28
CA TYR A 383 -1.51 -8.96 -19.14
C TYR A 383 -2.95 -8.91 -18.62
N TYR A 384 -3.92 -9.12 -19.49
CA TYR A 384 -5.34 -9.02 -19.16
C TYR A 384 -5.89 -10.29 -18.52
N VAL A 385 -6.69 -10.13 -17.47
CA VAL A 385 -7.47 -11.19 -16.83
C VAL A 385 -8.94 -10.76 -16.81
N ALA A 386 -9.83 -11.60 -17.33
CA ALA A 386 -11.26 -11.32 -17.30
C ALA A 386 -11.78 -11.22 -15.85
N PRO A 387 -12.54 -10.16 -15.50
CA PRO A 387 -13.16 -10.07 -14.17
C PRO A 387 -14.09 -11.27 -13.98
N THR A 388 -13.94 -11.96 -12.84
CA THR A 388 -14.58 -13.25 -12.62
C THR A 388 -15.24 -13.30 -11.25
N LEU A 389 -16.51 -13.73 -11.21
CA LEU A 389 -17.21 -14.14 -10.00
C LEU A 389 -17.17 -15.65 -9.87
N VAL A 390 -16.97 -16.13 -8.66
CA VAL A 390 -17.02 -17.57 -8.34
C VAL A 390 -18.21 -17.79 -7.41
N VAL A 391 -19.21 -18.57 -7.88
CA VAL A 391 -20.47 -18.73 -7.17
C VAL A 391 -20.42 -19.98 -6.31
N ASN A 392 -20.69 -19.84 -5.02
CA ASN A 392 -20.65 -20.90 -4.02
C ASN A 392 -19.44 -21.83 -4.13
N PRO A 393 -18.20 -21.28 -4.16
CA PRO A 393 -17.02 -22.12 -4.25
C PRO A 393 -16.87 -23.04 -3.02
N ASP A 394 -16.36 -24.25 -3.25
CA ASP A 394 -15.99 -25.12 -2.14
C ASP A 394 -14.98 -24.40 -1.22
N ALA A 395 -15.19 -24.50 0.09
CA ALA A 395 -14.32 -23.87 1.09
C ALA A 395 -12.87 -24.38 1.05
N LYS A 396 -12.59 -25.51 0.40
CA LYS A 396 -11.25 -26.10 0.23
C LYS A 396 -10.50 -25.58 -1.00
N LEU A 397 -11.18 -24.91 -1.92
CA LEU A 397 -10.52 -24.34 -3.09
C LEU A 397 -9.46 -23.32 -2.68
N ARG A 398 -8.32 -23.31 -3.37
CA ARG A 398 -7.23 -22.36 -3.10
C ARG A 398 -7.73 -20.92 -3.17
N LEU A 399 -8.52 -20.58 -4.18
CA LEU A 399 -9.06 -19.22 -4.35
C LEU A 399 -10.01 -18.78 -3.22
N THR A 400 -10.52 -19.71 -2.38
CA THR A 400 -11.35 -19.39 -1.20
C THR A 400 -10.48 -19.03 0.00
N ARG A 401 -9.33 -19.67 0.14
CA ARG A 401 -8.42 -19.52 1.29
C ARG A 401 -7.26 -18.57 1.07
N GLU A 402 -6.65 -18.61 -0.12
CA GLU A 402 -5.48 -17.83 -0.45
C GLU A 402 -5.85 -16.48 -1.08
N GLU A 403 -4.97 -15.50 -0.96
CA GLU A 403 -5.07 -14.20 -1.62
C GLU A 403 -4.75 -14.34 -3.12
N VAL A 404 -5.75 -14.18 -3.98
CA VAL A 404 -5.59 -14.21 -5.44
C VAL A 404 -4.87 -12.96 -5.94
N PHE A 405 -5.24 -11.79 -5.39
CA PHE A 405 -4.74 -10.46 -5.74
C PHE A 405 -4.98 -10.10 -7.22
N GLY A 406 -6.16 -10.43 -7.70
CA GLY A 406 -6.61 -10.25 -9.08
C GLY A 406 -8.12 -10.04 -9.16
N PRO A 407 -8.70 -9.85 -10.36
CA PRO A 407 -10.12 -9.52 -10.53
C PRO A 407 -11.02 -10.76 -10.33
N VAL A 408 -10.96 -11.36 -9.15
CA VAL A 408 -11.68 -12.59 -8.79
C VAL A 408 -12.36 -12.42 -7.43
N VAL A 409 -13.69 -12.55 -7.41
CA VAL A 409 -14.53 -12.37 -6.22
C VAL A 409 -15.40 -13.60 -5.99
N ASN A 410 -15.44 -14.08 -4.74
CA ASN A 410 -16.26 -15.22 -4.34
C ASN A 410 -17.61 -14.75 -3.79
N LEU A 411 -18.72 -15.26 -4.31
CA LEU A 411 -20.07 -15.06 -3.79
C LEU A 411 -20.51 -16.34 -3.06
N VAL A 412 -20.74 -16.27 -1.75
CA VAL A 412 -21.02 -17.42 -0.90
C VAL A 412 -22.40 -17.25 -0.27
N ARG A 413 -23.29 -18.22 -0.53
CA ARG A 413 -24.61 -18.28 0.11
C ARG A 413 -24.46 -18.75 1.54
N VAL A 414 -25.11 -18.06 2.48
CA VAL A 414 -25.18 -18.41 3.90
C VAL A 414 -26.62 -18.44 4.37
N ALA A 415 -26.92 -19.22 5.40
CA ALA A 415 -28.25 -19.32 5.96
C ALA A 415 -28.66 -18.04 6.70
N ASP A 416 -27.72 -17.50 7.47
CA ASP A 416 -27.93 -16.28 8.27
C ASP A 416 -26.60 -15.56 8.53
N GLY A 417 -26.70 -14.41 9.22
CA GLY A 417 -25.53 -13.59 9.54
C GLY A 417 -24.55 -14.25 10.52
N GLU A 418 -24.98 -15.17 11.37
CA GLU A 418 -24.09 -15.89 12.29
C GLU A 418 -23.16 -16.84 11.53
N GLU A 419 -23.70 -17.58 10.57
CA GLU A 419 -22.88 -18.39 9.66
C GLU A 419 -21.92 -17.52 8.87
N ALA A 420 -22.41 -16.37 8.35
CA ALA A 420 -21.56 -15.40 7.64
C ALA A 420 -20.39 -14.92 8.50
N LEU A 421 -20.66 -14.56 9.76
CA LEU A 421 -19.63 -14.08 10.71
C LEU A 421 -18.62 -15.18 11.03
N GLN A 422 -19.08 -16.41 11.26
CA GLN A 422 -18.20 -17.54 11.52
C GLN A 422 -17.25 -17.78 10.35
N LEU A 423 -17.78 -17.84 9.13
CA LEU A 423 -16.98 -18.04 7.90
C LEU A 423 -16.08 -16.82 7.60
N ALA A 424 -16.53 -15.60 7.89
CA ALA A 424 -15.74 -14.39 7.73
C ALA A 424 -14.49 -14.43 8.60
N ASN A 425 -14.60 -14.89 9.84
CA ASN A 425 -13.50 -14.99 10.79
C ASN A 425 -12.62 -16.24 10.60
N ASP A 426 -13.10 -17.28 9.88
CA ASP A 426 -12.36 -18.51 9.58
C ASP A 426 -11.29 -18.28 8.49
N THR A 427 -10.30 -17.50 8.83
CA THR A 427 -9.14 -17.19 8.01
C THR A 427 -7.94 -16.82 8.88
N GLU A 428 -6.73 -17.03 8.36
CA GLU A 428 -5.50 -16.54 9.01
C GLU A 428 -5.29 -15.02 8.82
N TYR A 429 -6.04 -14.38 7.93
CA TYR A 429 -5.98 -12.95 7.66
C TYR A 429 -6.93 -12.14 8.55
N GLY A 430 -6.70 -10.85 8.63
CA GLY A 430 -7.53 -9.92 9.38
C GLY A 430 -7.21 -8.46 9.02
N LEU A 431 -7.14 -8.13 7.71
CA LEU A 431 -6.84 -6.75 7.29
C LEU A 431 -8.09 -5.89 7.36
N THR A 432 -9.09 -6.21 6.57
CA THR A 432 -10.34 -5.44 6.50
C THR A 432 -11.56 -6.36 6.43
N ALA A 433 -12.73 -5.79 6.73
CA ALA A 433 -14.04 -6.43 6.56
C ALA A 433 -15.11 -5.39 6.29
N SER A 434 -16.28 -5.80 5.79
CA SER A 434 -17.46 -4.93 5.74
C SER A 434 -18.74 -5.67 6.09
N VAL A 435 -19.73 -4.89 6.59
CA VAL A 435 -21.09 -5.34 6.91
C VAL A 435 -22.08 -4.48 6.16
N TRP A 436 -23.07 -5.11 5.54
CA TRP A 436 -24.09 -4.46 4.74
C TRP A 436 -25.47 -4.76 5.33
N THR A 437 -26.12 -3.76 5.89
CA THR A 437 -27.41 -3.86 6.59
C THR A 437 -28.03 -2.50 6.78
N GLN A 438 -29.34 -2.43 6.87
CA GLN A 438 -30.08 -1.22 7.28
C GLN A 438 -30.34 -1.17 8.79
N ASN A 439 -30.01 -2.24 9.52
CA ASN A 439 -30.20 -2.34 10.97
C ASN A 439 -28.94 -1.90 11.71
N LEU A 440 -28.99 -0.72 12.35
CA LEU A 440 -27.88 -0.16 13.10
C LEU A 440 -27.36 -1.08 14.23
N SER A 441 -28.27 -1.76 14.95
CA SER A 441 -27.87 -2.65 16.03
C SER A 441 -27.06 -3.84 15.52
N GLN A 442 -27.47 -4.44 14.40
CA GLN A 442 -26.71 -5.51 13.75
C GLN A 442 -25.40 -4.99 13.19
N ALA A 443 -25.39 -3.80 12.57
CA ALA A 443 -24.14 -3.19 12.04
C ALA A 443 -23.08 -3.06 13.15
N LEU A 444 -23.47 -2.55 14.32
CA LEU A 444 -22.56 -2.39 15.46
C LEU A 444 -22.12 -3.75 16.02
N GLU A 445 -23.07 -4.67 16.24
CA GLU A 445 -22.77 -6.02 16.75
C GLU A 445 -21.77 -6.77 15.86
N TYR A 446 -22.00 -6.80 14.54
CA TYR A 446 -21.08 -7.49 13.62
C TYR A 446 -19.75 -6.77 13.51
N SER A 447 -19.71 -5.44 13.59
CA SER A 447 -18.47 -4.68 13.60
C SER A 447 -17.57 -5.04 14.79
N ASP A 448 -18.15 -5.23 15.96
CA ASP A 448 -17.42 -5.61 17.18
C ASP A 448 -16.87 -7.05 17.11
N ARG A 449 -17.56 -7.94 16.41
CA ARG A 449 -17.23 -9.37 16.37
C ARG A 449 -16.34 -9.78 15.19
N LEU A 450 -16.21 -8.93 14.16
CA LEU A 450 -15.32 -9.16 13.04
C LEU A 450 -13.86 -8.96 13.44
N GLN A 451 -13.02 -9.94 13.11
CA GLN A 451 -11.60 -9.95 13.46
C GLN A 451 -10.77 -9.31 12.35
N ALA A 452 -10.92 -8.01 12.14
CA ALA A 452 -10.23 -7.23 11.13
C ALA A 452 -9.76 -5.89 11.70
N GLY A 453 -8.67 -5.35 11.16
CA GLY A 453 -8.10 -4.07 11.60
C GLY A 453 -8.95 -2.88 11.23
N THR A 454 -9.70 -2.96 10.11
CA THR A 454 -10.69 -1.96 9.69
C THR A 454 -11.99 -2.67 9.33
N VAL A 455 -13.11 -2.18 9.87
CA VAL A 455 -14.45 -2.67 9.53
C VAL A 455 -15.29 -1.50 9.01
N TRP A 456 -15.86 -1.68 7.83
CA TRP A 456 -16.79 -0.70 7.24
C TRP A 456 -18.24 -1.18 7.35
N VAL A 457 -19.14 -0.23 7.42
CA VAL A 457 -20.58 -0.48 7.35
C VAL A 457 -21.15 0.21 6.11
N ASN A 458 -21.85 -0.56 5.26
CA ASN A 458 -22.47 -0.10 4.01
C ASN A 458 -21.48 0.61 3.06
N SER A 459 -20.23 0.23 3.13
CA SER A 459 -19.14 0.71 2.29
C SER A 459 -17.99 -0.29 2.28
N HIS A 460 -17.04 -0.14 1.36
CA HIS A 460 -15.80 -0.92 1.32
C HIS A 460 -14.67 -0.11 0.68
N THR A 461 -13.42 -0.34 1.05
CA THR A 461 -12.22 0.33 0.52
C THR A 461 -12.14 1.85 0.77
N LEU A 462 -12.86 2.38 1.71
CA LEU A 462 -12.75 3.79 2.09
C LEU A 462 -11.62 3.97 3.12
N ILE A 463 -10.58 4.69 2.74
CA ILE A 463 -9.42 4.98 3.58
C ILE A 463 -9.26 6.48 3.74
N ASP A 464 -8.82 6.92 4.92
CA ASP A 464 -8.61 8.32 5.26
C ASP A 464 -7.33 8.46 6.10
N ALA A 465 -6.60 9.56 5.92
CA ALA A 465 -5.36 9.82 6.65
C ALA A 465 -5.54 9.90 8.18
N ASN A 466 -6.75 10.19 8.64
CA ASN A 466 -7.09 10.30 10.06
C ASN A 466 -7.61 8.97 10.66
N LEU A 467 -7.88 7.97 9.82
CA LEU A 467 -8.38 6.67 10.24
C LEU A 467 -7.23 5.64 10.24
N PRO A 468 -6.78 5.13 11.42
CA PRO A 468 -5.72 4.14 11.47
C PRO A 468 -6.03 2.92 10.61
N PHE A 469 -5.04 2.49 9.81
CA PHE A 469 -5.14 1.34 8.91
C PHE A 469 -4.07 0.31 9.23
N GLY A 470 -4.42 -0.97 9.19
CA GLY A 470 -3.48 -2.08 9.37
C GLY A 470 -4.15 -3.36 9.83
N GLY A 471 -3.43 -4.47 9.67
CA GLY A 471 -3.97 -5.80 9.88
C GLY A 471 -3.92 -6.32 11.31
N MET A 472 -4.79 -7.29 11.58
CA MET A 472 -4.71 -8.25 12.68
C MET A 472 -4.22 -9.60 12.15
N LYS A 473 -4.01 -10.59 13.01
CA LYS A 473 -3.58 -11.95 12.67
C LYS A 473 -2.35 -11.92 11.74
N GLN A 474 -2.40 -12.61 10.60
CA GLN A 474 -1.28 -12.64 9.64
C GLN A 474 -1.31 -11.53 8.59
N SER A 475 -2.21 -10.57 8.73
CA SER A 475 -2.28 -9.40 7.84
C SER A 475 -1.36 -8.25 8.27
N GLY A 476 -0.66 -8.36 9.40
CA GLY A 476 0.36 -7.39 9.74
C GLY A 476 0.51 -7.07 11.21
N THR A 477 1.41 -6.11 11.48
CA THR A 477 1.66 -5.55 12.81
C THR A 477 1.99 -4.06 12.71
N GLY A 478 1.50 -3.27 13.65
CA GLY A 478 1.54 -1.81 13.59
C GLY A 478 0.31 -1.25 12.89
N ARG A 479 0.33 0.07 12.72
CA ARG A 479 -0.72 0.81 11.98
C ARG A 479 -0.07 1.94 11.19
N ASP A 480 -0.55 2.14 9.99
CA ASP A 480 -0.36 3.38 9.24
C ASP A 480 -1.54 4.32 9.55
N PHE A 481 -1.33 5.63 9.41
CA PHE A 481 -2.31 6.71 9.59
C PHE A 481 -2.76 6.98 11.04
N GLY A 482 -3.69 7.93 11.14
CA GLY A 482 -4.24 8.38 12.40
C GLY A 482 -3.37 9.41 13.13
N PRO A 483 -3.90 10.01 14.21
CA PRO A 483 -3.22 11.08 14.96
C PRO A 483 -1.91 10.64 15.61
N ASP A 484 -1.79 9.35 15.97
CA ASP A 484 -0.62 8.78 16.65
C ASP A 484 0.39 8.13 15.66
N TRP A 485 0.21 8.33 14.36
CA TRP A 485 1.04 7.68 13.34
C TRP A 485 2.54 7.88 13.54
N LEU A 486 2.94 9.10 13.93
CA LEU A 486 4.35 9.42 14.13
C LEU A 486 4.97 8.75 15.36
N ASP A 487 4.19 8.19 16.27
CA ASP A 487 4.70 7.45 17.42
C ASP A 487 5.49 6.21 17.01
N GLY A 488 5.08 5.56 15.92
CA GLY A 488 5.80 4.43 15.33
C GLY A 488 7.15 4.79 14.68
N TRP A 489 7.45 6.08 14.51
CA TRP A 489 8.65 6.62 13.87
C TRP A 489 9.56 7.34 14.88
N CYS A 490 9.20 7.32 16.15
CA CYS A 490 9.89 7.96 17.22
C CYS A 490 10.26 6.99 18.34
N GLU A 491 11.35 7.31 19.04
CA GLU A 491 11.74 6.74 20.34
C GLU A 491 11.21 7.62 21.46
N THR A 492 10.73 7.00 22.53
CA THR A 492 10.40 7.73 23.75
C THR A 492 11.61 7.73 24.69
N LYS A 493 12.16 8.91 24.95
CA LYS A 493 13.22 9.12 25.94
C LYS A 493 12.63 9.74 27.20
N SER A 494 12.90 9.12 28.34
CA SER A 494 12.56 9.69 29.64
C SER A 494 13.73 10.52 30.18
N VAL A 495 13.42 11.68 30.69
CA VAL A 495 14.39 12.56 31.36
C VAL A 495 13.92 12.78 32.80
N CYS A 496 14.81 12.59 33.77
CA CYS A 496 14.52 12.82 35.17
C CYS A 496 15.62 13.71 35.75
N VAL A 497 15.23 14.81 36.36
CA VAL A 497 16.14 15.79 37.02
C VAL A 497 15.83 15.81 38.51
N ARG A 498 16.86 15.60 39.31
CA ARG A 498 16.82 15.83 40.76
C ARG A 498 17.27 17.25 41.06
N TYR A 499 16.57 17.95 41.95
CA TYR A 499 16.93 19.32 42.42
C TYR A 499 16.60 19.53 43.90
#